data_0a0ff2fb34a11643a886c10108c1719b
#
_entry.id   0a0ff2fb34a11643a886c10108c1719b
#
_cell.length_a   1.000
_cell.length_b   1.000
_cell.length_c   1.000
_cell.angle_alpha   90.00
_cell.angle_beta   90.00
_cell.angle_gamma   90.00
#
_symmetry.space_group_name_H-M   'P 1'
#
loop_
_entity.id
_entity.type
_entity.pdbx_description
1 polymer ?
#
loop_
_entity_poly.entity_id
_entity_poly.type
_entity_poly.pdbx_seq_one_letter_code
_entity_poly.pdbx_strand_id
1 'polypeptide(L)'
;SLSVVLTIVYVAFILYETLMFRESGDARTNFVLFSYAERFLTEQSVRVGVINNIWLFVPLGAGLYRIIQKKWVLLVPFLMSVAIETTQYITGLGIAEFDDVFGNTMGGWIGVLTAWAWLSRKMSVKNRT
;
A
#
# COMPACT_ATOMS: atom_id res chain seq x y z
N SER A 1 -8.54 -20.87 -1.48
CA SER A 1 -7.90 -20.72 -2.78
C SER A 1 -6.47 -20.22 -2.62
N LEU A 2 -5.66 -20.46 -3.63
CA LEU A 2 -4.27 -19.99 -3.66
C LEU A 2 -4.20 -18.45 -3.58
N SER A 3 -5.09 -17.75 -4.26
CA SER A 3 -5.13 -16.28 -4.22
C SER A 3 -5.37 -15.74 -2.82
N VAL A 4 -6.26 -16.35 -2.05
CA VAL A 4 -6.53 -15.97 -0.66
C VAL A 4 -5.29 -16.19 0.21
N VAL A 5 -4.66 -17.36 0.10
CA VAL A 5 -3.45 -17.70 0.88
C VAL A 5 -2.32 -16.71 0.57
N LEU A 6 -2.07 -16.45 -0.71
CA LEU A 6 -1.02 -15.52 -1.12
C LEU A 6 -1.29 -14.10 -0.63
N THR A 7 -2.54 -13.66 -0.64
CA THR A 7 -2.92 -12.34 -0.14
C THR A 7 -2.71 -12.24 1.36
N ILE A 8 -3.10 -13.27 2.13
CA ILE A 8 -2.88 -13.31 3.58
C ILE A 8 -1.38 -13.26 3.90
N VAL A 9 -0.57 -14.06 3.21
CA VAL A 9 0.89 -14.07 3.39
C VAL A 9 1.47 -12.70 3.07
N TYR A 10 0.97 -12.07 2.01
CA TYR A 10 1.45 -10.76 1.61
C TYR A 10 1.07 -9.66 2.61
N VAL A 11 -0.15 -9.71 3.17
CA VAL A 11 -0.55 -8.79 4.26
C VAL A 11 0.38 -8.96 5.46
N ALA A 12 0.69 -10.18 5.85
CA ALA A 12 1.64 -10.44 6.92
C ALA A 12 3.03 -9.86 6.60
N PHE A 13 3.47 -9.97 5.35
CA PHE A 13 4.73 -9.37 4.89
C PHE A 13 4.70 -7.84 4.98
N ILE A 14 3.62 -7.20 4.58
CA ILE A 14 3.47 -5.73 4.71
C ILE A 14 3.59 -5.31 6.19
N LEU A 15 2.87 -5.99 7.08
CA LEU A 15 2.91 -5.67 8.50
C LEU A 15 4.31 -5.86 9.09
N TYR A 16 5.01 -6.91 8.66
CA TYR A 16 6.39 -7.14 9.07
C TYR A 16 7.31 -6.00 8.61
N GLU A 17 7.26 -5.66 7.32
CA GLU A 17 8.11 -4.61 6.74
C GLU A 17 7.84 -3.23 7.36
N THR A 18 6.59 -2.92 7.65
CA THR A 18 6.22 -1.59 8.12
C THR A 18 6.35 -1.43 9.64
N LEU A 19 6.16 -2.49 10.41
CA LEU A 19 6.12 -2.40 11.86
C LEU A 19 7.35 -2.99 12.54
N MET A 20 7.92 -4.07 11.99
CA MET A 20 9.00 -4.81 12.65
C MET A 20 10.38 -4.41 12.13
N PHE A 21 10.49 -3.96 10.90
CA PHE A 21 11.77 -3.69 10.25
C PHE A 21 12.22 -2.23 10.37
N ARG A 22 11.37 -1.35 10.90
CA ARG A 22 11.71 0.06 11.09
C ARG A 22 12.31 0.30 12.45
N GLU A 23 13.33 1.16 12.51
CA GLU A 23 13.98 1.51 13.76
C GLU A 23 12.98 2.12 14.74
N SER A 24 13.00 1.63 15.97
CA SER A 24 12.31 2.26 17.08
C SER A 24 13.02 3.56 17.42
N GLY A 25 12.32 4.66 17.36
CA GLY A 25 12.82 5.98 17.72
C GLY A 25 11.79 6.74 18.53
N ASP A 26 12.13 7.97 18.88
CA ASP A 26 11.14 8.88 19.47
C ASP A 26 9.93 8.97 18.56
N ALA A 27 8.73 8.98 19.16
CA ALA A 27 7.49 9.10 18.42
C ALA A 27 7.48 10.40 17.61
N ARG A 28 7.89 10.31 16.36
CA ARG A 28 7.89 11.44 15.42
C ARG A 28 6.67 11.35 14.54
N THR A 29 6.06 12.47 14.31
CA THR A 29 4.92 12.57 13.41
C THR A 29 5.17 13.66 12.39
N ASN A 30 4.77 13.40 11.16
CA ASN A 30 4.74 14.41 10.11
C ASN A 30 3.39 14.33 9.39
N PHE A 31 2.47 15.18 9.85
CA PHE A 31 1.12 15.22 9.29
C PHE A 31 0.96 16.27 8.19
N VAL A 32 2.06 16.81 7.70
CA VAL A 32 2.04 17.73 6.56
C VAL A 32 1.97 16.92 5.28
N LEU A 33 0.86 17.04 4.56
CA LEU A 33 0.68 16.36 3.28
C LEU A 33 1.65 16.92 2.25
N PHE A 34 2.23 16.03 1.44
CA PHE A 34 3.22 16.35 0.42
C PHE A 34 4.51 17.00 0.95
N SER A 35 4.86 16.75 2.22
CA SER A 35 6.14 17.21 2.76
C SER A 35 7.34 16.62 2.02
N TYR A 36 7.16 15.46 1.37
CA TYR A 36 8.21 14.84 0.55
C TYR A 36 8.42 15.55 -0.79
N ALA A 37 7.48 16.35 -1.28
CA ALA A 37 7.55 16.95 -2.60
C ALA A 37 8.81 17.78 -2.82
N GLU A 38 9.20 18.57 -1.84
CA GLU A 38 10.40 19.41 -1.91
C GLU A 38 11.70 18.58 -1.91
N ARG A 39 11.72 17.48 -1.13
CA ARG A 39 12.92 16.65 -0.96
C ARG A 39 12.99 15.51 -1.97
N PHE A 40 11.91 15.24 -2.69
CA PHE A 40 11.84 14.13 -3.63
C PHE A 40 12.89 14.22 -4.74
N LEU A 41 13.14 15.43 -5.27
CA LEU A 41 14.11 15.65 -6.34
C LEU A 41 15.54 15.71 -5.83
N THR A 42 15.76 16.06 -4.57
CA THR A 42 17.09 16.30 -4.01
C THR A 42 17.61 15.17 -3.13
N GLU A 43 16.73 14.41 -2.50
CA GLU A 43 17.11 13.33 -1.57
C GLU A 43 16.75 11.96 -2.13
N GLN A 44 17.74 11.15 -2.42
CA GLN A 44 17.56 9.79 -2.93
C GLN A 44 16.80 8.91 -1.94
N SER A 45 17.06 9.03 -0.64
CA SER A 45 16.38 8.26 0.40
C SER A 45 14.87 8.52 0.41
N VAL A 46 14.45 9.76 0.17
CA VAL A 46 13.02 10.12 0.09
C VAL A 46 12.38 9.48 -1.14
N ARG A 47 13.04 9.57 -2.30
CA ARG A 47 12.52 8.93 -3.53
C ARG A 47 12.35 7.43 -3.36
N VAL A 48 13.36 6.76 -2.79
CA VAL A 48 13.31 5.31 -2.57
C VAL A 48 12.19 4.96 -1.61
N GLY A 49 12.02 5.71 -0.52
CA GLY A 49 10.96 5.48 0.45
C GLY A 49 9.57 5.61 -0.15
N VAL A 50 9.32 6.69 -0.92
CA VAL A 50 8.03 6.92 -1.58
C VAL A 50 7.71 5.79 -2.57
N ILE A 51 8.67 5.45 -3.43
CA ILE A 51 8.49 4.41 -4.44
C ILE A 51 8.27 3.05 -3.78
N ASN A 52 9.01 2.73 -2.73
CA ASN A 52 8.85 1.47 -2.00
C ASN A 52 7.46 1.36 -1.36
N ASN A 53 6.93 2.42 -0.78
CA ASN A 53 5.59 2.45 -0.21
C ASN A 53 4.52 2.19 -1.28
N ILE A 54 4.65 2.82 -2.44
CA ILE A 54 3.73 2.58 -3.57
C ILE A 54 3.80 1.12 -3.99
N TRP A 55 5.00 0.61 -4.28
CA TRP A 55 5.18 -0.77 -4.74
C TRP A 55 4.76 -1.81 -3.72
N LEU A 56 4.93 -1.52 -2.43
CA LEU A 56 4.55 -2.44 -1.36
C LEU A 56 3.04 -2.73 -1.38
N PHE A 57 2.21 -1.75 -1.73
CA PHE A 57 0.76 -1.88 -1.71
C PHE A 57 0.14 -2.31 -3.06
N VAL A 58 0.91 -2.31 -4.15
CA VAL A 58 0.40 -2.74 -5.46
C VAL A 58 -0.09 -4.20 -5.44
N PRO A 59 0.69 -5.18 -4.97
CA PRO A 59 0.19 -6.56 -4.92
C PRO A 59 -0.99 -6.75 -3.96
N LEU A 60 -1.07 -5.96 -2.89
CA LEU A 60 -2.21 -5.98 -1.98
C LEU A 60 -3.51 -5.63 -2.72
N GLY A 61 -3.51 -4.51 -3.43
CA GLY A 61 -4.68 -4.07 -4.19
C GLY A 61 -5.07 -5.06 -5.28
N ALA A 62 -4.08 -5.56 -6.02
CA ALA A 62 -4.31 -6.54 -7.07
C ALA A 62 -4.90 -7.85 -6.51
N GLY A 63 -4.33 -8.36 -5.41
CA GLY A 63 -4.80 -9.59 -4.78
C GLY A 63 -6.22 -9.44 -4.22
N LEU A 64 -6.50 -8.34 -3.54
CA LEU A 64 -7.83 -8.08 -2.97
C LEU A 64 -8.90 -7.97 -4.05
N TYR A 65 -8.63 -7.23 -5.11
CA TYR A 65 -9.60 -7.08 -6.19
C TYR A 65 -9.83 -8.39 -6.94
N ARG A 66 -8.78 -9.19 -7.13
CA ARG A 66 -8.92 -10.51 -7.75
C ARG A 66 -9.86 -11.43 -6.96
N ILE A 67 -9.86 -11.32 -5.63
CA ILE A 67 -10.70 -12.15 -4.76
C ILE A 67 -12.12 -11.60 -4.66
N ILE A 68 -12.26 -10.30 -4.41
CA ILE A 68 -13.53 -9.69 -4.00
C ILE A 68 -14.28 -9.03 -5.17
N GLN A 69 -13.57 -8.38 -6.10
CA GLN A 69 -14.11 -7.75 -7.31
C GLN A 69 -15.25 -6.75 -7.05
N LYS A 70 -15.12 -5.97 -5.98
CA LYS A 70 -16.06 -4.91 -5.61
C LYS A 70 -15.34 -3.59 -5.39
N LYS A 71 -16.01 -2.48 -5.66
CA LYS A 71 -15.42 -1.13 -5.56
C LYS A 71 -14.96 -0.77 -4.15
N TRP A 72 -15.59 -1.30 -3.10
CA TRP A 72 -15.20 -0.99 -1.73
C TRP A 72 -13.79 -1.47 -1.37
N VAL A 73 -13.22 -2.37 -2.17
CA VAL A 73 -11.82 -2.81 -2.03
C VAL A 73 -10.86 -1.62 -2.10
N LEU A 74 -11.23 -0.54 -2.78
CA LEU A 74 -10.41 0.68 -2.82
C LEU A 74 -10.21 1.32 -1.45
N LEU A 75 -11.10 1.08 -0.50
CA LEU A 75 -10.97 1.58 0.87
C LEU A 75 -9.94 0.78 1.69
N VAL A 76 -9.70 -0.46 1.35
CA VAL A 76 -8.84 -1.36 2.15
C VAL A 76 -7.40 -0.87 2.25
N PRO A 77 -6.72 -0.50 1.17
CA PRO A 77 -5.36 0.04 1.28
C PRO A 77 -5.29 1.30 2.14
N PHE A 78 -6.26 2.18 2.00
CA PHE A 78 -6.33 3.40 2.80
C PHE A 78 -6.50 3.09 4.29
N LEU A 79 -7.50 2.26 4.65
CA LEU A 79 -7.75 1.91 6.04
C LEU A 79 -6.59 1.13 6.66
N MET A 80 -6.00 0.23 5.91
CA MET A 80 -4.83 -0.53 6.36
C MET A 80 -3.64 0.41 6.59
N SER A 81 -3.41 1.35 5.70
CA SER A 81 -2.33 2.31 5.84
C SER A 81 -2.53 3.22 7.05
N VAL A 82 -3.75 3.71 7.29
CA VAL A 82 -4.08 4.50 8.48
C VAL A 82 -3.82 3.68 9.76
N ALA A 83 -4.21 2.42 9.76
CA ALA A 83 -3.97 1.53 10.90
C ALA A 83 -2.47 1.34 11.16
N ILE A 84 -1.66 1.17 10.12
CA ILE A 84 -0.21 1.06 10.23
C ILE A 84 0.39 2.34 10.82
N GLU A 85 0.03 3.51 10.28
CA GLU A 85 0.55 4.79 10.75
C GLU A 85 0.13 5.07 12.20
N THR A 86 -1.10 4.71 12.57
CA THR A 86 -1.58 4.83 13.95
C THR A 86 -0.78 3.92 14.89
N THR A 87 -0.51 2.69 14.48
CA THR A 87 0.30 1.76 15.25
C THR A 87 1.72 2.28 15.41
N GLN A 88 2.32 2.82 14.37
CA GLN A 88 3.65 3.43 14.44
C GLN A 88 3.68 4.61 15.39
N TYR A 89 2.65 5.44 15.38
CA TYR A 89 2.52 6.57 16.29
C TYR A 89 2.45 6.13 17.76
N ILE A 90 1.60 5.14 18.05
CA ILE A 90 1.36 4.66 19.43
C ILE A 90 2.58 3.88 19.95
N THR A 91 3.21 3.05 19.13
CA THR A 91 4.30 2.15 19.55
C THR A 91 5.67 2.78 19.42
N GLY A 92 5.81 3.89 18.69
CA GLY A 92 7.11 4.48 18.36
C GLY A 92 7.92 3.67 17.35
N LEU A 93 7.30 2.69 16.67
CA LEU A 93 7.95 1.86 15.65
C LEU A 93 7.87 2.55 14.29
N GLY A 94 8.78 3.48 14.05
CA GLY A 94 8.83 4.26 12.83
C GLY A 94 8.23 5.64 13.01
N ILE A 95 8.11 6.36 11.90
CA ILE A 95 7.61 7.72 11.85
C ILE A 95 6.23 7.71 11.20
N ALA A 96 5.20 8.19 11.90
CA ALA A 96 3.86 8.31 11.34
C ALA A 96 3.80 9.51 10.41
N GLU A 97 3.50 9.28 9.13
CA GLU A 97 3.49 10.32 8.10
C GLU A 97 2.26 10.22 7.19
N PHE A 98 1.64 11.37 6.88
CA PHE A 98 0.54 11.41 5.92
C PHE A 98 0.97 11.02 4.51
N ASP A 99 2.19 11.34 4.12
CA ASP A 99 2.71 10.99 2.79
C ASP A 99 2.81 9.48 2.61
N ASP A 100 3.08 8.73 3.67
CA ASP A 100 3.06 7.27 3.63
C ASP A 100 1.64 6.74 3.36
N VAL A 101 0.63 7.32 4.00
CA VAL A 101 -0.77 6.96 3.74
C VAL A 101 -1.13 7.23 2.29
N PHE A 102 -0.74 8.37 1.76
CA PHE A 102 -0.99 8.74 0.37
C PHE A 102 -0.31 7.76 -0.60
N GLY A 103 0.97 7.48 -0.41
CA GLY A 103 1.74 6.56 -1.26
C GLY A 103 1.20 5.13 -1.21
N ASN A 104 0.92 4.62 -0.02
CA ASN A 104 0.37 3.29 0.18
C ASN A 104 -1.01 3.14 -0.48
N THR A 105 -1.87 4.13 -0.31
CA THR A 105 -3.21 4.15 -0.92
C THR A 105 -3.11 4.17 -2.44
N MET A 106 -2.24 5.02 -2.98
CA MET A 106 -2.00 5.10 -4.43
C MET A 106 -1.52 3.76 -4.97
N GLY A 107 -0.57 3.12 -4.29
CA GLY A 107 -0.08 1.79 -4.68
C GLY A 107 -1.20 0.75 -4.70
N GLY A 108 -2.02 0.72 -3.67
CA GLY A 108 -3.17 -0.19 -3.61
C GLY A 108 -4.16 0.05 -4.75
N TRP A 109 -4.43 1.30 -5.08
CA TRP A 109 -5.33 1.65 -6.20
C TRP A 109 -4.75 1.27 -7.56
N ILE A 110 -3.45 1.44 -7.75
CA ILE A 110 -2.76 0.97 -8.97
C ILE A 110 -2.93 -0.55 -9.10
N GLY A 111 -2.76 -1.29 -8.00
CA GLY A 111 -2.97 -2.74 -7.98
C GLY A 111 -4.40 -3.14 -8.35
N VAL A 112 -5.39 -2.47 -7.76
CA VAL A 112 -6.81 -2.71 -8.07
C VAL A 112 -7.10 -2.45 -9.55
N LEU A 113 -6.65 -1.31 -10.08
CA LEU A 113 -6.87 -0.94 -11.48
C LEU A 113 -6.19 -1.92 -12.43
N THR A 114 -4.99 -2.37 -12.12
CA THR A 114 -4.27 -3.36 -12.91
C THR A 114 -5.01 -4.69 -12.95
N ALA A 115 -5.47 -5.17 -11.81
CA ALA A 115 -6.24 -6.41 -11.72
C ALA A 115 -7.58 -6.30 -12.45
N TRP A 116 -8.26 -5.16 -12.29
CA TRP A 116 -9.52 -4.89 -13.01
C TRP A 116 -9.32 -4.92 -14.53
N ALA A 117 -8.30 -4.24 -15.04
CA ALA A 117 -8.01 -4.21 -16.46
C ALA A 117 -7.69 -5.62 -17.00
N TRP A 118 -6.89 -6.39 -16.26
CA TRP A 118 -6.54 -7.76 -16.65
C TRP A 118 -7.77 -8.67 -16.69
N LEU A 119 -8.61 -8.63 -15.66
CA LEU A 119 -9.85 -9.43 -15.59
C LEU A 119 -10.83 -9.03 -16.68
N SER A 120 -10.96 -7.74 -16.97
CA SER A 120 -11.83 -7.23 -18.04
C SER A 120 -11.39 -7.74 -19.42
N ARG A 121 -10.09 -7.76 -19.69
CA ARG A 121 -9.55 -8.32 -20.93
C ARG A 121 -9.82 -9.81 -21.05
N LYS A 122 -9.62 -10.56 -19.98
CA LYS A 122 -9.86 -11.99 -19.95
C LYS A 122 -11.32 -12.33 -20.22
N MET A 123 -12.26 -11.57 -19.65
CA MET A 123 -13.68 -11.74 -19.89
C MET A 123 -14.05 -11.38 -21.34
N SER A 124 -13.49 -10.31 -21.88
CA SER A 124 -13.73 -9.90 -23.28
C SER A 124 -13.27 -10.97 -24.27
N VAL A 125 -12.12 -11.58 -24.07
CA VAL A 125 -11.61 -12.68 -24.90
C VAL A 125 -12.53 -13.90 -24.80
N LYS A 126 -12.98 -14.25 -23.60
CA LYS A 126 -13.89 -15.38 -23.37
C LYS A 126 -15.22 -15.19 -24.07
N ASN A 127 -15.75 -13.98 -24.11
CA ASN A 127 -17.04 -13.67 -24.78
C ASN A 127 -16.96 -13.68 -26.31
N ARG A 128 -15.75 -13.59 -26.88
CA ARG A 128 -15.53 -13.64 -28.32
C ARG A 128 -15.35 -15.06 -28.87
N THR A 129 -15.11 -16.02 -28.02
CA THR A 129 -15.01 -17.45 -28.34
C THR A 129 -16.28 -18.18 -27.97
#